data_e44504720c9293223d0ee3d5dc75f094
#
_entry.id   e44504720c9293223d0ee3d5dc75f094
#
_cell.length_a   1.000
_cell.length_b   1.000
_cell.length_c   1.000
_cell.angle_alpha   90.00
_cell.angle_beta   90.00
_cell.angle_gamma   90.00
#
_symmetry.space_group_name_H-M   'P 1'
#
loop_
_entity.id
_entity.type
_entity.pdbx_description
1 polymer ?
#
loop_
_entity_poly.entity_id
_entity_poly.type
_entity_poly.pdbx_seq_one_letter_code
_entity_poly.pdbx_strand_id
1 'polypeptide(L)'
;MIDAGLILFIKYMSKGVVSKEEDYSQWYNDLVIKADMAEYSPVKGCMIIKPYGYSIWEKMQAVLDVMFKETGHVNAYFPLFIPKSFFSKEASHVDGFAKECAVVTHYRLKNDGEGNIIVDPDAKLEEELIVRPTSETIIWNTYKGWIQSYRDLPILVNQWANVVRWEMRTRLFLRTTEFLWQEGHTAHATADEAIAETEQMLNVYADFVENWLALPVIRGKKTANERFAGALDTYCIEALMQDGKALQAGTSHFLGQNFAKAFDVKFTNRENKLDYVWATSWGVSTRLIGALIMAHSDDAGLVLPPKLAPIQVVVVPIYKHEEELENIAAYVKGLTAELKAKNISVKFDKRDTHRPGAKFAEYELKGVPLRVAIGSRDMQNGTVELARRDTKTKETVAQEGLSVKIEQLLEEIQQNIYQKALKFKTENTTEVDSYDEFKRMLDEQPGFLSAHWDGTPETEQQIKDETKATIRCIPLDNKQEEGKCILTGKPSKQRVIFARAY
;
A
#
# COMPACT_ATOMS: atom_id res chain seq x y z
N MET A 1 6.30 17.44 -38.03
CA MET A 1 7.44 17.33 -37.08
C MET A 1 6.99 16.37 -35.99
N ILE A 2 7.65 15.19 -35.86
CA ILE A 2 7.35 14.25 -34.77
C ILE A 2 7.87 14.92 -33.51
N ASP A 3 7.01 15.03 -32.50
CA ASP A 3 7.30 15.65 -31.20
C ASP A 3 8.53 14.98 -30.58
N ALA A 4 9.53 15.78 -30.16
CA ALA A 4 10.75 15.30 -29.50
C ALA A 4 10.42 14.48 -28.22
N GLY A 5 9.31 14.80 -27.56
CA GLY A 5 8.76 14.05 -26.44
C GLY A 5 8.31 12.63 -26.82
N LEU A 6 7.69 12.47 -27.99
CA LEU A 6 7.26 11.17 -28.49
C LEU A 6 8.44 10.29 -28.89
N ILE A 7 9.50 10.87 -29.47
CA ILE A 7 10.74 10.15 -29.80
C ILE A 7 11.47 9.70 -28.52
N LEU A 8 11.53 10.56 -27.51
CA LEU A 8 12.11 10.24 -26.22
C LEU A 8 11.33 9.13 -25.50
N PHE A 9 10.00 9.21 -25.55
CA PHE A 9 9.09 8.19 -24.99
C PHE A 9 9.24 6.82 -25.68
N ILE A 10 9.27 6.80 -27.02
CA ILE A 10 9.49 5.56 -27.80
C ILE A 10 10.88 4.97 -27.50
N LYS A 11 11.92 5.79 -27.39
CA LYS A 11 13.27 5.36 -27.05
C LYS A 11 13.40 4.85 -25.61
N TYR A 12 12.62 5.43 -24.69
CA TYR A 12 12.50 4.99 -23.30
C TYR A 12 11.82 3.62 -23.20
N MET A 13 10.72 3.42 -23.89
CA MET A 13 9.96 2.16 -23.92
C MET A 13 10.73 1.01 -24.59
N SER A 14 11.69 1.29 -25.46
CA SER A 14 12.53 0.29 -26.15
C SER A 14 13.72 -0.20 -25.33
N LYS A 15 14.12 0.50 -24.25
CA LYS A 15 15.15 0.04 -23.32
C LYS A 15 14.58 -0.92 -22.30
N GLY A 16 15.33 -1.95 -21.91
CA GLY A 16 15.01 -2.84 -20.78
C GLY A 16 14.85 -2.07 -19.46
N VAL A 17 14.41 -2.75 -18.43
CA VAL A 17 14.39 -2.22 -17.06
C VAL A 17 15.83 -1.90 -16.64
N VAL A 18 16.08 -0.72 -16.08
CA VAL A 18 17.39 -0.38 -15.49
C VAL A 18 17.64 -1.31 -14.30
N SER A 19 18.89 -1.73 -14.08
CA SER A 19 19.21 -2.56 -12.91
C SER A 19 18.99 -1.77 -11.60
N LYS A 20 18.45 -2.44 -10.59
CA LYS A 20 18.23 -1.84 -9.26
C LYS A 20 19.55 -1.42 -8.58
N GLU A 21 20.68 -2.06 -8.92
CA GLU A 21 22.00 -1.69 -8.42
C GLU A 21 22.53 -0.40 -9.06
N GLU A 22 22.17 -0.14 -10.35
CA GLU A 22 22.56 1.07 -11.05
C GLU A 22 21.75 2.29 -10.59
N ASP A 23 20.43 2.19 -10.58
CA ASP A 23 19.52 3.23 -10.13
C ASP A 23 18.20 2.62 -9.62
N TYR A 24 18.10 2.44 -8.32
CA TYR A 24 16.92 1.87 -7.68
C TYR A 24 15.64 2.69 -7.93
N SER A 25 15.75 4.02 -8.02
CA SER A 25 14.61 4.90 -8.27
C SER A 25 14.09 4.74 -9.70
N GLN A 26 14.99 4.70 -10.68
CA GLN A 26 14.64 4.50 -12.08
C GLN A 26 14.14 3.08 -12.32
N TRP A 27 14.77 2.07 -11.71
CA TRP A 27 14.32 0.68 -11.73
C TRP A 27 12.84 0.54 -11.30
N TYR A 28 12.48 1.17 -10.19
CA TYR A 28 11.10 1.17 -9.70
C TYR A 28 10.13 1.81 -10.70
N ASN A 29 10.47 2.99 -11.22
CA ASN A 29 9.63 3.69 -12.19
C ASN A 29 9.48 2.88 -13.49
N ASP A 30 10.56 2.27 -13.97
CA ASP A 30 10.54 1.39 -15.14
C ASP A 30 9.61 0.22 -14.95
N LEU A 31 9.66 -0.45 -13.81
CA LEU A 31 8.76 -1.56 -13.49
C LEU A 31 7.30 -1.13 -13.49
N VAL A 32 6.97 -0.03 -12.81
CA VAL A 32 5.58 0.46 -12.74
C VAL A 32 5.02 0.74 -14.13
N ILE A 33 5.80 1.43 -14.99
CA ILE A 33 5.35 1.84 -16.32
C ILE A 33 5.33 0.65 -17.29
N LYS A 34 6.43 -0.11 -17.38
CA LYS A 34 6.59 -1.18 -18.38
C LYS A 34 5.77 -2.42 -18.09
N ALA A 35 5.48 -2.71 -16.80
CA ALA A 35 4.59 -3.80 -16.43
C ALA A 35 3.09 -3.43 -16.49
N ASP A 36 2.73 -2.29 -17.09
CA ASP A 36 1.35 -1.81 -17.21
C ASP A 36 0.63 -1.56 -15.88
N MET A 37 1.35 -1.13 -14.87
CA MET A 37 0.78 -0.88 -13.54
C MET A 37 0.14 0.50 -13.44
N ALA A 38 0.87 1.54 -13.81
CA ALA A 38 0.41 2.93 -13.80
C ALA A 38 1.24 3.80 -14.75
N GLU A 39 0.74 5.00 -15.03
CA GLU A 39 1.44 6.02 -15.80
C GLU A 39 1.15 7.41 -15.26
N TYR A 40 1.96 8.39 -15.65
CA TYR A 40 1.74 9.79 -15.28
C TYR A 40 0.54 10.36 -16.02
N SER A 41 -0.30 11.09 -15.31
CA SER A 41 -1.41 11.82 -15.91
C SER A 41 -0.99 13.23 -16.37
N PRO A 42 -1.80 13.91 -17.20
CA PRO A 42 -1.61 15.34 -17.50
C PRO A 42 -1.69 16.24 -16.26
N VAL A 43 -2.35 15.78 -15.20
CA VAL A 43 -2.42 16.50 -13.93
C VAL A 43 -1.18 16.15 -13.09
N LYS A 44 -0.33 17.15 -12.88
CA LYS A 44 0.93 16.96 -12.15
C LYS A 44 0.70 16.31 -10.79
N GLY A 45 1.41 15.22 -10.53
CA GLY A 45 1.34 14.50 -9.26
C GLY A 45 0.23 13.46 -9.16
N CYS A 46 -0.74 13.46 -10.08
CA CYS A 46 -1.75 12.43 -10.18
C CYS A 46 -1.30 11.31 -11.11
N MET A 47 -1.68 10.07 -10.82
CA MET A 47 -1.37 8.91 -11.66
C MET A 47 -2.63 8.35 -12.30
N ILE A 48 -2.46 7.73 -13.47
CA ILE A 48 -3.44 6.83 -14.05
C ILE A 48 -3.06 5.42 -13.64
N ILE A 49 -3.89 4.77 -12.84
CA ILE A 49 -3.69 3.35 -12.53
C ILE A 49 -4.27 2.54 -13.68
N LYS A 50 -3.41 1.79 -14.37
CA LYS A 50 -3.81 1.00 -15.53
C LYS A 50 -4.57 -0.26 -15.11
N PRO A 51 -5.32 -0.91 -16.00
CA PRO A 51 -6.15 -2.07 -15.63
C PRO A 51 -5.42 -3.17 -14.87
N TYR A 52 -4.16 -3.47 -15.23
CA TYR A 52 -3.38 -4.49 -14.55
C TYR A 52 -3.04 -4.10 -13.11
N GLY A 53 -2.58 -2.86 -12.89
CA GLY A 53 -2.33 -2.33 -11.55
C GLY A 53 -3.61 -2.18 -10.73
N TYR A 54 -4.70 -1.75 -11.36
CA TYR A 54 -5.99 -1.60 -10.68
C TYR A 54 -6.55 -2.93 -10.20
N SER A 55 -6.38 -4.01 -10.99
CA SER A 55 -6.79 -5.36 -10.59
C SER A 55 -6.11 -5.86 -9.32
N ILE A 56 -4.87 -5.40 -9.03
CA ILE A 56 -4.21 -5.70 -7.75
C ILE A 56 -4.92 -4.96 -6.61
N TRP A 57 -5.25 -3.67 -6.82
CA TRP A 57 -6.00 -2.89 -5.84
C TRP A 57 -7.39 -3.49 -5.55
N GLU A 58 -8.13 -3.91 -6.58
CA GLU A 58 -9.42 -4.59 -6.43
C GLU A 58 -9.32 -5.85 -5.54
N LYS A 59 -8.26 -6.65 -5.72
CA LYS A 59 -8.01 -7.81 -4.87
C LYS A 59 -7.68 -7.42 -3.43
N MET A 60 -6.82 -6.41 -3.23
CA MET A 60 -6.51 -5.88 -1.90
C MET A 60 -7.78 -5.38 -1.20
N GLN A 61 -8.60 -4.62 -1.93
CA GLN A 61 -9.86 -4.09 -1.43
C GLN A 61 -10.83 -5.22 -1.05
N ALA A 62 -11.01 -6.21 -1.91
CA ALA A 62 -11.93 -7.32 -1.67
C ALA A 62 -11.55 -8.11 -0.41
N VAL A 63 -10.27 -8.38 -0.21
CA VAL A 63 -9.78 -9.11 0.97
C VAL A 63 -9.91 -8.29 2.25
N LEU A 64 -9.43 -7.05 2.24
CA LEU A 64 -9.53 -6.17 3.41
C LEU A 64 -10.98 -5.88 3.80
N ASP A 65 -11.87 -5.71 2.82
CA ASP A 65 -13.30 -5.48 3.07
C ASP A 65 -13.95 -6.66 3.81
N VAL A 66 -13.56 -7.90 3.47
CA VAL A 66 -13.99 -9.11 4.21
C VAL A 66 -13.44 -9.08 5.63
N MET A 67 -12.14 -8.83 5.81
CA MET A 67 -11.50 -8.79 7.13
C MET A 67 -12.13 -7.71 8.03
N PHE A 68 -12.49 -6.54 7.48
CA PHE A 68 -13.19 -5.49 8.23
C PHE A 68 -14.60 -5.92 8.64
N LYS A 69 -15.34 -6.59 7.77
CA LYS A 69 -16.68 -7.10 8.09
C LYS A 69 -16.64 -8.20 9.15
N GLU A 70 -15.61 -9.04 9.14
CA GLU A 70 -15.39 -10.07 10.17
C GLU A 70 -15.14 -9.46 11.56
N THR A 71 -14.62 -8.24 11.64
CA THR A 71 -14.46 -7.47 12.88
C THR A 71 -15.68 -6.58 13.21
N GLY A 72 -16.77 -6.71 12.45
CA GLY A 72 -18.03 -6.01 12.70
C GLY A 72 -18.17 -4.64 12.02
N HIS A 73 -17.20 -4.22 11.21
CA HIS A 73 -17.24 -2.93 10.52
C HIS A 73 -18.19 -2.96 9.33
N VAL A 74 -18.76 -1.80 9.03
CA VAL A 74 -19.63 -1.57 7.86
C VAL A 74 -19.10 -0.41 7.02
N ASN A 75 -19.37 -0.45 5.72
CA ASN A 75 -18.95 0.62 4.82
C ASN A 75 -19.97 1.75 4.80
N ALA A 76 -19.46 2.99 4.80
CA ALA A 76 -20.22 4.19 4.52
C ALA A 76 -19.51 5.04 3.47
N TYR A 77 -20.14 6.11 2.99
CA TYR A 77 -19.55 7.08 2.09
C TYR A 77 -19.84 8.50 2.57
N PHE A 78 -18.81 9.30 2.72
CA PHE A 78 -18.88 10.70 3.08
C PHE A 78 -18.47 11.59 1.91
N PRO A 79 -18.99 12.85 1.83
CA PRO A 79 -18.71 13.73 0.70
C PRO A 79 -17.23 14.01 0.45
N LEU A 80 -16.89 14.17 -0.83
CA LEU A 80 -15.56 14.59 -1.26
C LEU A 80 -15.20 16.00 -0.77
N PHE A 81 -16.17 16.90 -0.74
CA PHE A 81 -15.98 18.30 -0.38
C PHE A 81 -16.28 18.53 1.10
N ILE A 82 -15.39 19.24 1.77
CA ILE A 82 -15.51 19.61 3.17
C ILE A 82 -15.58 21.13 3.27
N PRO A 83 -16.57 21.72 3.98
CA PRO A 83 -16.60 23.15 4.22
C PRO A 83 -15.30 23.61 4.94
N LYS A 84 -14.70 24.70 4.48
CA LYS A 84 -13.45 25.23 5.05
C LYS A 84 -13.58 25.54 6.54
N SER A 85 -14.75 25.96 6.99
CA SER A 85 -15.05 26.25 8.41
C SER A 85 -14.87 25.02 9.32
N PHE A 86 -14.98 23.79 8.79
CA PHE A 86 -14.78 22.57 9.59
C PHE A 86 -13.32 22.40 10.01
N PHE A 87 -12.38 22.79 9.14
CA PHE A 87 -10.96 22.75 9.49
C PHE A 87 -10.59 23.75 10.60
N SER A 88 -11.32 24.86 10.74
CA SER A 88 -11.08 25.84 11.79
C SER A 88 -11.47 25.36 13.19
N LYS A 89 -12.24 24.24 13.30
CA LYS A 89 -12.67 23.66 14.58
C LYS A 89 -11.59 22.81 15.27
N GLU A 90 -10.65 22.29 14.50
CA GLU A 90 -9.57 21.42 14.99
C GLU A 90 -8.20 21.94 14.50
N ALA A 91 -7.63 22.89 15.23
CA ALA A 91 -6.41 23.60 14.82
C ALA A 91 -5.18 22.68 14.70
N SER A 92 -5.03 21.68 15.58
CA SER A 92 -3.91 20.73 15.53
C SER A 92 -3.96 19.83 14.30
N HIS A 93 -5.15 19.47 13.84
CA HIS A 93 -5.36 18.72 12.61
C HIS A 93 -5.02 19.57 11.37
N VAL A 94 -5.40 20.85 11.40
CA VAL A 94 -5.12 21.83 10.34
C VAL A 94 -3.62 22.00 10.11
N ASP A 95 -2.83 22.11 11.16
CA ASP A 95 -1.37 22.29 11.06
C ASP A 95 -0.68 21.14 10.31
N GLY A 96 -1.25 19.93 10.38
CA GLY A 96 -0.75 18.76 9.66
C GLY A 96 -1.10 18.74 8.17
N PHE A 97 -2.28 19.26 7.76
CA PHE A 97 -2.81 19.11 6.40
C PHE A 97 -3.05 20.41 5.65
N ALA A 98 -3.12 21.57 6.33
CA ALA A 98 -3.48 22.85 5.70
C ALA A 98 -2.55 23.28 4.57
N LYS A 99 -1.30 22.85 4.59
CA LYS A 99 -0.28 23.21 3.59
C LYS A 99 -0.44 22.50 2.25
N GLU A 100 -1.24 21.44 2.18
CA GLU A 100 -1.34 20.50 1.05
C GLU A 100 -2.78 20.29 0.59
N CYS A 101 -3.68 21.24 0.82
CA CYS A 101 -5.09 21.12 0.43
C CYS A 101 -5.35 21.67 -0.96
N ALA A 102 -6.25 21.03 -1.73
CA ALA A 102 -6.89 21.58 -2.90
C ALA A 102 -8.17 22.31 -2.47
N VAL A 103 -8.33 23.56 -2.90
CA VAL A 103 -9.45 24.43 -2.52
C VAL A 103 -10.33 24.71 -3.72
N VAL A 104 -11.63 24.48 -3.60
CA VAL A 104 -12.65 24.80 -4.60
C VAL A 104 -13.30 26.14 -4.24
N THR A 105 -13.19 27.09 -5.12
CA THR A 105 -13.64 28.48 -4.91
C THR A 105 -14.83 28.88 -5.76
N HIS A 106 -15.10 28.18 -6.88
CA HIS A 106 -16.15 28.46 -7.83
C HIS A 106 -16.84 27.18 -8.27
N TYR A 107 -18.11 27.29 -8.69
CA TYR A 107 -18.93 26.14 -9.10
C TYR A 107 -19.31 26.12 -10.59
N ARG A 108 -18.87 27.13 -11.39
CA ARG A 108 -19.26 27.22 -12.79
C ARG A 108 -18.14 27.79 -13.68
N LEU A 109 -18.11 27.30 -14.91
CA LEU A 109 -17.29 27.85 -15.99
C LEU A 109 -18.20 28.63 -16.96
N LYS A 110 -17.63 29.60 -17.72
CA LYS A 110 -18.30 30.28 -18.80
C LYS A 110 -17.38 30.49 -19.99
N ASN A 111 -17.98 30.71 -21.17
CA ASN A 111 -17.25 31.16 -22.35
C ASN A 111 -16.95 32.67 -22.21
N ASP A 112 -15.72 33.09 -22.52
CA ASP A 112 -15.30 34.49 -22.47
C ASP A 112 -15.77 35.32 -23.67
N GLY A 113 -16.39 34.72 -24.71
CA GLY A 113 -16.79 35.33 -25.95
C GLY A 113 -15.72 35.29 -27.06
N GLU A 114 -14.48 34.89 -26.70
CA GLU A 114 -13.35 34.72 -27.64
C GLU A 114 -13.05 33.23 -27.93
N GLY A 115 -13.89 32.33 -27.39
CA GLY A 115 -13.77 30.87 -27.56
C GLY A 115 -13.04 30.16 -26.47
N ASN A 116 -12.61 30.81 -25.37
CA ASN A 116 -11.96 30.17 -24.23
C ASN A 116 -12.98 29.91 -23.14
N ILE A 117 -12.72 28.85 -22.37
CA ILE A 117 -13.46 28.53 -21.17
C ILE A 117 -12.70 29.08 -19.96
N ILE A 118 -13.36 29.97 -19.20
CA ILE A 118 -12.82 30.62 -18.01
C ILE A 118 -13.67 30.29 -16.78
N VAL A 119 -13.10 30.45 -15.61
CA VAL A 119 -13.86 30.40 -14.35
C VAL A 119 -14.83 31.56 -14.32
N ASP A 120 -16.12 31.31 -14.07
CA ASP A 120 -17.13 32.37 -14.01
C ASP A 120 -16.97 33.17 -12.69
N PRO A 121 -16.56 34.45 -12.72
CA PRO A 121 -16.38 35.25 -11.49
C PRO A 121 -17.67 35.41 -10.68
N ASP A 122 -18.84 35.31 -11.29
CA ASP A 122 -20.15 35.45 -10.64
C ASP A 122 -20.59 34.16 -9.95
N ALA A 123 -19.84 33.07 -10.15
CA ALA A 123 -20.11 31.75 -9.58
C ALA A 123 -19.19 31.41 -8.39
N LYS A 124 -18.68 32.42 -7.68
CA LYS A 124 -17.89 32.22 -6.47
C LYS A 124 -18.76 31.61 -5.37
N LEU A 125 -18.20 30.61 -4.68
CA LEU A 125 -18.86 30.00 -3.53
C LEU A 125 -18.91 30.99 -2.36
N GLU A 126 -20.00 30.99 -1.61
CA GLU A 126 -20.11 31.78 -0.36
C GLU A 126 -19.08 31.30 0.68
N GLU A 127 -18.89 30.00 0.77
CA GLU A 127 -17.85 29.35 1.55
C GLU A 127 -16.99 28.44 0.67
N GLU A 128 -15.69 28.57 0.74
CA GLU A 128 -14.75 27.71 0.02
C GLU A 128 -14.81 26.28 0.53
N LEU A 129 -14.66 25.32 -0.40
CA LEU A 129 -14.66 23.90 -0.09
C LEU A 129 -13.25 23.34 -0.22
N ILE A 130 -12.91 22.42 0.66
CA ILE A 130 -11.68 21.67 0.62
C ILE A 130 -11.96 20.31 -0.01
N VAL A 131 -11.17 19.91 -1.01
CA VAL A 131 -11.15 18.51 -1.47
C VAL A 131 -10.48 17.69 -0.36
N ARG A 132 -11.18 16.70 0.18
CA ARG A 132 -10.75 15.98 1.39
C ARG A 132 -9.30 15.47 1.31
N PRO A 133 -8.41 15.89 2.22
CA PRO A 133 -7.10 15.27 2.41
C PRO A 133 -7.18 14.06 3.34
N THR A 134 -8.24 14.00 4.13
CA THR A 134 -8.71 12.97 5.06
C THR A 134 -10.10 13.35 5.52
N SER A 135 -10.87 12.46 6.12
CA SER A 135 -12.32 12.68 6.33
C SER A 135 -12.74 12.89 7.79
N GLU A 136 -11.81 12.98 8.76
CA GLU A 136 -12.16 13.11 10.18
C GLU A 136 -13.15 14.24 10.42
N THR A 137 -12.92 15.42 9.89
CA THR A 137 -13.73 16.62 10.19
C THR A 137 -15.18 16.49 9.72
N ILE A 138 -15.41 15.95 8.50
CA ILE A 138 -16.78 15.74 8.00
C ILE A 138 -17.47 14.58 8.71
N ILE A 139 -16.73 13.53 9.04
CA ILE A 139 -17.25 12.36 9.73
C ILE A 139 -17.66 12.72 11.15
N TRP A 140 -16.81 13.43 11.89
CA TRP A 140 -17.12 13.83 13.26
C TRP A 140 -18.26 14.85 13.33
N ASN A 141 -18.39 15.74 12.36
CA ASN A 141 -19.57 16.57 12.25
C ASN A 141 -20.86 15.76 12.01
N THR A 142 -20.76 14.65 11.26
CA THR A 142 -21.88 13.75 11.01
C THR A 142 -22.22 12.91 12.25
N TYR A 143 -21.22 12.40 12.96
CA TYR A 143 -21.41 11.57 14.15
C TYR A 143 -22.13 12.34 15.29
N LYS A 144 -22.01 13.67 15.33
CA LYS A 144 -22.82 14.49 16.24
C LYS A 144 -24.32 14.24 16.12
N GLY A 145 -24.82 13.96 14.91
CA GLY A 145 -26.22 13.62 14.67
C GLY A 145 -26.57 12.14 14.89
N TRP A 146 -25.57 11.25 14.75
CA TRP A 146 -25.80 9.81 14.85
C TRP A 146 -25.73 9.29 16.29
N ILE A 147 -24.98 9.95 17.16
CA ILE A 147 -24.70 9.49 18.52
C ILE A 147 -25.50 10.36 19.50
N GLN A 148 -26.37 9.71 20.30
CA GLN A 148 -27.16 10.34 21.35
C GLN A 148 -26.97 9.64 22.71
N SER A 149 -26.82 8.33 22.69
CA SER A 149 -26.73 7.49 23.88
C SER A 149 -25.71 6.37 23.71
N TYR A 150 -25.37 5.71 24.82
CA TYR A 150 -24.50 4.53 24.81
C TYR A 150 -25.02 3.38 23.94
N ARG A 151 -26.31 3.39 23.56
CA ARG A 151 -26.91 2.37 22.68
C ARG A 151 -26.52 2.53 21.21
N ASP A 152 -26.06 3.71 20.85
CA ASP A 152 -25.60 4.04 19.50
C ASP A 152 -24.11 3.67 19.29
N LEU A 153 -23.44 3.21 20.36
CA LEU A 153 -22.02 2.86 20.38
C LEU A 153 -21.79 1.34 20.52
N PRO A 154 -20.72 0.77 19.94
CA PRO A 154 -19.74 1.50 19.10
C PRO A 154 -20.26 1.78 17.68
N ILE A 155 -19.77 2.86 17.07
CA ILE A 155 -19.86 3.06 15.62
C ILE A 155 -18.58 2.51 15.00
N LEU A 156 -18.70 1.55 14.09
CA LEU A 156 -17.59 0.88 13.42
C LEU A 156 -17.74 1.06 11.90
N VAL A 157 -17.17 2.13 11.37
CA VAL A 157 -17.35 2.53 9.96
C VAL A 157 -16.03 2.57 9.23
N ASN A 158 -16.04 2.02 8.01
CA ASN A 158 -14.99 2.11 7.01
C ASN A 158 -15.50 2.86 5.77
N GLN A 159 -14.59 3.57 5.09
CA GLN A 159 -14.85 4.22 3.82
C GLN A 159 -13.76 3.85 2.81
N TRP A 160 -14.16 3.35 1.65
CA TRP A 160 -13.30 3.25 0.46
C TRP A 160 -13.43 4.53 -0.35
N ALA A 161 -12.33 5.24 -0.57
CA ALA A 161 -12.37 6.57 -1.16
C ALA A 161 -11.05 6.97 -1.82
N ASN A 162 -11.06 8.11 -2.49
CA ASN A 162 -9.87 8.87 -2.84
C ASN A 162 -9.67 10.04 -1.88
N VAL A 163 -8.46 10.52 -1.79
CA VAL A 163 -8.09 11.77 -1.10
C VAL A 163 -7.08 12.54 -1.94
N VAL A 164 -7.00 13.86 -1.69
CA VAL A 164 -6.08 14.76 -2.38
C VAL A 164 -5.19 15.46 -1.34
N ARG A 165 -3.88 15.23 -1.45
CA ARG A 165 -2.83 15.92 -0.71
C ARG A 165 -1.85 16.51 -1.70
N TRP A 166 -1.78 17.83 -1.80
CA TRP A 166 -1.02 18.53 -2.83
C TRP A 166 0.48 18.32 -2.70
N GLU A 167 0.95 17.18 -3.20
CA GLU A 167 2.31 16.71 -3.03
C GLU A 167 3.25 17.30 -4.09
N MET A 168 4.39 17.81 -3.64
CA MET A 168 5.38 18.44 -4.53
C MET A 168 6.40 17.45 -5.12
N ARG A 169 6.66 16.35 -4.42
CA ARG A 169 7.63 15.31 -4.82
C ARG A 169 6.93 13.99 -5.00
N THR A 170 6.40 13.77 -6.19
CA THR A 170 5.56 12.63 -6.49
C THR A 170 6.33 11.41 -6.98
N ARG A 171 5.83 10.23 -6.64
CA ARG A 171 6.30 8.93 -7.10
C ARG A 171 5.11 7.98 -7.20
N LEU A 172 4.94 7.34 -8.36
CA LEU A 172 3.80 6.46 -8.63
C LEU A 172 3.57 5.46 -7.50
N PHE A 173 2.34 5.29 -7.05
CA PHE A 173 1.86 4.51 -5.90
C PHE A 173 2.38 4.95 -4.52
N LEU A 174 3.61 5.38 -4.39
CA LEU A 174 4.24 5.66 -3.09
C LEU A 174 3.86 7.03 -2.53
N ARG A 175 3.82 8.03 -3.41
CA ARG A 175 3.57 9.42 -3.04
C ARG A 175 2.98 10.18 -4.22
N THR A 176 1.66 10.31 -4.25
CA THR A 176 0.93 11.00 -5.31
C THR A 176 -0.02 12.03 -4.74
N THR A 177 -0.36 13.04 -5.53
CA THR A 177 -1.29 14.11 -5.13
C THR A 177 -2.68 13.56 -4.86
N GLU A 178 -3.18 12.67 -5.72
CA GLU A 178 -4.39 11.90 -5.51
C GLU A 178 -4.04 10.43 -5.35
N PHE A 179 -4.69 9.74 -4.43
CA PHE A 179 -4.54 8.31 -4.25
C PHE A 179 -5.83 7.67 -3.72
N LEU A 180 -5.98 6.38 -3.99
CA LEU A 180 -7.04 5.55 -3.43
C LEU A 180 -6.59 4.98 -2.09
N TRP A 181 -7.50 4.92 -1.16
CA TRP A 181 -7.27 4.37 0.16
C TRP A 181 -8.54 3.81 0.79
N GLN A 182 -8.35 3.29 1.94
CA GLN A 182 -9.40 2.98 2.89
C GLN A 182 -9.10 3.78 4.16
N GLU A 183 -10.13 4.31 4.77
CA GLU A 183 -10.07 4.97 6.08
C GLU A 183 -11.20 4.45 6.97
N GLY A 184 -10.81 3.96 8.15
CA GLY A 184 -11.77 3.58 9.18
C GLY A 184 -11.89 4.67 10.23
N HIS A 185 -13.10 4.90 10.71
CA HIS A 185 -13.40 5.88 11.74
C HIS A 185 -14.41 5.30 12.71
N THR A 186 -14.00 5.11 13.96
CA THR A 186 -14.84 4.48 14.96
C THR A 186 -15.06 5.38 16.17
N ALA A 187 -16.19 5.16 16.86
CA ALA A 187 -16.55 5.88 18.06
C ALA A 187 -16.98 4.88 19.16
N HIS A 188 -16.45 5.07 20.37
CA HIS A 188 -16.59 4.12 21.48
C HIS A 188 -17.03 4.84 22.76
N ALA A 189 -17.62 4.10 23.69
CA ALA A 189 -18.05 4.62 24.97
C ALA A 189 -16.88 4.81 25.96
N THR A 190 -15.83 4.01 25.84
CA THR A 190 -14.68 4.04 26.77
C THR A 190 -13.34 4.12 26.04
N ALA A 191 -12.31 4.58 26.74
CA ALA A 191 -10.94 4.60 26.23
C ALA A 191 -10.44 3.18 25.93
N ASP A 192 -10.73 2.23 26.82
CA ASP A 192 -10.27 0.84 26.67
C ASP A 192 -10.84 0.18 25.42
N GLU A 193 -12.13 0.42 25.11
CA GLU A 193 -12.74 -0.05 23.87
C GLU A 193 -12.03 0.54 22.63
N ALA A 194 -11.73 1.82 22.65
CA ALA A 194 -11.07 2.50 21.53
C ALA A 194 -9.60 2.05 21.37
N ILE A 195 -8.89 1.80 22.46
CA ILE A 195 -7.52 1.26 22.42
C ILE A 195 -7.55 -0.17 21.86
N ALA A 196 -8.44 -1.02 22.34
CA ALA A 196 -8.60 -2.39 21.83
C ALA A 196 -8.91 -2.40 20.33
N GLU A 197 -9.77 -1.49 19.87
CA GLU A 197 -10.08 -1.31 18.44
C GLU A 197 -8.84 -0.87 17.64
N THR A 198 -8.06 0.07 18.17
CA THR A 198 -6.83 0.55 17.52
C THR A 198 -5.84 -0.59 17.30
N GLU A 199 -5.67 -1.45 18.31
CA GLU A 199 -4.78 -2.61 18.26
C GLU A 199 -5.33 -3.71 17.34
N GLN A 200 -6.66 -3.96 17.37
CA GLN A 200 -7.32 -4.92 16.50
C GLN A 200 -7.07 -4.58 15.02
N MET A 201 -7.26 -3.32 14.64
CA MET A 201 -7.09 -2.91 13.25
C MET A 201 -5.63 -2.88 12.81
N LEU A 202 -4.69 -2.59 13.71
CA LEU A 202 -3.27 -2.78 13.43
C LEU A 202 -2.96 -4.25 13.10
N ASN A 203 -3.52 -5.19 13.87
CA ASN A 203 -3.34 -6.63 13.63
C ASN A 203 -3.98 -7.07 12.32
N VAL A 204 -5.17 -6.58 11.96
CA VAL A 204 -5.79 -6.84 10.65
C VAL A 204 -4.85 -6.41 9.52
N TYR A 205 -4.26 -5.23 9.61
CA TYR A 205 -3.31 -4.76 8.60
C TYR A 205 -2.03 -5.61 8.55
N ALA A 206 -1.49 -5.99 9.69
CA ALA A 206 -0.31 -6.83 9.72
C ALA A 206 -0.59 -8.20 9.11
N ASP A 207 -1.71 -8.84 9.48
CA ASP A 207 -2.14 -10.13 8.94
C ASP A 207 -2.36 -10.06 7.42
N PHE A 208 -2.98 -8.97 6.94
CA PHE A 208 -3.16 -8.74 5.51
C PHE A 208 -1.81 -8.62 4.78
N VAL A 209 -0.92 -7.76 5.28
CA VAL A 209 0.37 -7.50 4.63
C VAL A 209 1.27 -8.75 4.66
N GLU A 210 1.31 -9.47 5.77
CA GLU A 210 2.13 -10.68 5.88
C GLU A 210 1.59 -11.85 5.04
N ASN A 211 0.28 -12.10 5.06
CA ASN A 211 -0.32 -13.28 4.43
C ASN A 211 -0.71 -13.09 2.96
N TRP A 212 -0.99 -11.85 2.53
CA TRP A 212 -1.42 -11.56 1.16
C TRP A 212 -0.35 -10.87 0.34
N LEU A 213 0.31 -9.84 0.88
CA LEU A 213 1.46 -9.23 0.21
C LEU A 213 2.75 -10.03 0.37
N ALA A 214 2.76 -11.06 1.23
CA ALA A 214 3.95 -11.84 1.57
C ALA A 214 5.11 -10.94 2.08
N LEU A 215 4.80 -9.90 2.85
CA LEU A 215 5.72 -8.88 3.30
C LEU A 215 5.77 -8.83 4.83
N PRO A 216 6.85 -9.27 5.48
CA PRO A 216 6.99 -9.24 6.92
C PRO A 216 7.14 -7.80 7.44
N VAL A 217 6.43 -7.47 8.51
CA VAL A 217 6.40 -6.14 9.11
C VAL A 217 6.85 -6.13 10.57
N ILE A 218 7.18 -4.95 11.08
CA ILE A 218 7.33 -4.67 12.50
C ILE A 218 6.10 -3.89 12.95
N ARG A 219 5.39 -4.40 13.95
CA ARG A 219 4.29 -3.69 14.61
C ARG A 219 4.87 -2.81 15.71
N GLY A 220 4.52 -1.54 15.71
CA GLY A 220 5.09 -0.63 16.69
C GLY A 220 4.24 0.62 16.94
N LYS A 221 4.68 1.39 17.90
CA LYS A 221 4.09 2.67 18.30
C LYS A 221 4.99 3.82 17.86
N LYS A 222 4.42 4.88 17.34
CA LYS A 222 5.15 6.10 16.97
C LYS A 222 5.56 6.89 18.20
N THR A 223 6.67 7.61 18.10
CA THR A 223 7.05 8.63 19.07
C THR A 223 6.10 9.83 19.04
N ALA A 224 6.21 10.71 19.99
CA ALA A 224 5.37 11.92 20.03
C ALA A 224 5.55 12.80 18.79
N ASN A 225 6.78 12.89 18.26
CA ASN A 225 7.09 13.70 17.07
C ASN A 225 6.55 13.12 15.76
N GLU A 226 6.37 11.81 15.70
CA GLU A 226 5.96 11.10 14.48
C GLU A 226 4.49 10.66 14.53
N ARG A 227 3.73 11.09 15.53
CA ARG A 227 2.29 10.81 15.66
C ARG A 227 1.47 11.50 14.59
N PHE A 228 0.34 10.90 14.26
CA PHE A 228 -0.68 11.56 13.47
C PHE A 228 -1.24 12.80 14.22
N ALA A 229 -1.42 13.90 13.50
CA ALA A 229 -1.96 15.13 14.05
C ALA A 229 -3.37 14.91 14.64
N GLY A 230 -3.56 15.23 15.92
CA GLY A 230 -4.80 14.99 16.64
C GLY A 230 -4.89 13.65 17.37
N ALA A 231 -3.92 12.72 17.20
CA ALA A 231 -3.90 11.46 17.91
C ALA A 231 -3.19 11.54 19.26
N LEU A 232 -3.69 10.80 20.25
CA LEU A 232 -2.97 10.56 21.51
C LEU A 232 -1.89 9.50 21.31
N ASP A 233 -2.18 8.48 20.53
CA ASP A 233 -1.25 7.43 20.14
C ASP A 233 -1.43 7.02 18.68
N THR A 234 -0.33 6.70 18.02
CA THR A 234 -0.30 6.19 16.67
C THR A 234 0.47 4.88 16.63
N TYR A 235 -0.19 3.83 16.18
CA TYR A 235 0.40 2.54 15.90
C TYR A 235 0.67 2.40 14.40
N CYS A 236 1.68 1.63 14.03
CA CYS A 236 2.07 1.43 12.64
C CYS A 236 2.60 0.03 12.38
N ILE A 237 2.58 -0.36 11.12
CA ILE A 237 3.34 -1.48 10.60
C ILE A 237 4.42 -0.94 9.66
N GLU A 238 5.67 -1.34 9.91
CA GLU A 238 6.85 -0.90 9.16
C GLU A 238 7.44 -2.06 8.38
N ALA A 239 7.65 -1.88 7.09
CA ALA A 239 8.28 -2.85 6.19
C ALA A 239 9.66 -2.36 5.74
N LEU A 240 10.54 -3.29 5.37
CA LEU A 240 11.88 -2.98 4.85
C LEU A 240 11.92 -3.25 3.35
N MET A 241 12.31 -2.24 2.57
CA MET A 241 12.45 -2.33 1.12
C MET A 241 13.87 -2.79 0.74
N GLN A 242 14.04 -3.31 -0.49
CA GLN A 242 15.30 -3.91 -0.94
C GLN A 242 16.50 -2.95 -0.97
N ASP A 243 16.27 -1.63 -0.94
CA ASP A 243 17.32 -0.61 -0.80
C ASP A 243 17.63 -0.28 0.68
N GLY A 244 17.12 -1.05 1.62
CA GLY A 244 17.35 -0.85 3.05
C GLY A 244 16.57 0.31 3.67
N LYS A 245 15.64 0.93 2.96
CA LYS A 245 14.77 1.97 3.52
C LYS A 245 13.49 1.38 4.08
N ALA A 246 13.00 2.01 5.15
CA ALA A 246 11.71 1.67 5.73
C ALA A 246 10.54 2.26 4.92
N LEU A 247 9.42 1.54 4.93
CA LEU A 247 8.15 2.02 4.40
C LEU A 247 7.05 1.75 5.43
N GLN A 248 6.34 2.81 5.82
CA GLN A 248 5.13 2.70 6.63
C GLN A 248 4.01 2.10 5.78
N ALA A 249 3.62 0.88 6.10
CA ALA A 249 2.67 0.10 5.32
C ALA A 249 1.21 0.27 5.78
N GLY A 250 0.99 0.77 7.00
CA GLY A 250 -0.34 1.06 7.53
C GLY A 250 -0.25 1.71 8.90
N THR A 251 -1.32 2.41 9.31
CA THR A 251 -1.43 3.06 10.60
C THR A 251 -2.78 2.85 11.23
N SER A 252 -2.79 2.83 12.57
CA SER A 252 -3.99 2.82 13.40
C SER A 252 -3.81 3.81 14.55
N HIS A 253 -4.77 4.72 14.72
CA HIS A 253 -4.64 5.86 15.61
C HIS A 253 -5.66 5.80 16.73
N PHE A 254 -5.20 5.93 17.97
CA PHE A 254 -6.05 6.25 19.10
C PHE A 254 -6.15 7.77 19.20
N LEU A 255 -7.31 8.32 18.83
CA LEU A 255 -7.55 9.77 18.75
C LEU A 255 -8.00 10.35 20.10
N GLY A 256 -8.30 9.49 21.08
CA GLY A 256 -8.83 9.95 22.36
C GLY A 256 -10.19 10.62 22.19
N GLN A 257 -10.39 11.77 22.82
CA GLN A 257 -11.60 12.58 22.74
C GLN A 257 -11.41 13.89 21.96
N ASN A 258 -10.29 14.07 21.27
CA ASN A 258 -9.93 15.36 20.65
C ASN A 258 -10.96 15.79 19.60
N PHE A 259 -11.28 14.92 18.65
CA PHE A 259 -12.31 15.20 17.64
C PHE A 259 -13.73 15.28 18.22
N ALA A 260 -14.03 14.42 19.20
CA ALA A 260 -15.33 14.46 19.88
C ALA A 260 -15.55 15.82 20.58
N LYS A 261 -14.53 16.37 21.22
CA LYS A 261 -14.60 17.70 21.85
C LYS A 261 -14.67 18.83 20.82
N ALA A 262 -13.88 18.77 19.75
CA ALA A 262 -13.88 19.79 18.70
C ALA A 262 -15.23 19.90 17.98
N PHE A 263 -15.92 18.79 17.76
CA PHE A 263 -17.23 18.72 17.09
C PHE A 263 -18.41 18.57 18.05
N ASP A 264 -18.15 18.59 19.36
CA ASP A 264 -19.18 18.46 20.42
C ASP A 264 -20.01 17.17 20.27
N VAL A 265 -19.34 16.04 20.08
CA VAL A 265 -19.96 14.71 19.96
C VAL A 265 -20.01 14.04 21.33
N LYS A 266 -21.21 14.06 21.92
CA LYS A 266 -21.49 13.55 23.27
C LYS A 266 -22.56 12.45 23.20
N PHE A 267 -22.55 11.61 24.22
CA PHE A 267 -23.56 10.58 24.43
C PHE A 267 -24.00 10.54 25.89
N THR A 268 -25.25 10.13 26.13
CA THR A 268 -25.70 9.84 27.49
C THR A 268 -25.24 8.43 27.84
N ASN A 269 -24.40 8.30 28.87
CA ASN A 269 -23.86 7.03 29.33
C ASN A 269 -24.90 6.25 30.17
N ARG A 270 -24.52 5.04 30.62
CA ARG A 270 -25.42 4.16 31.41
C ARG A 270 -25.84 4.74 32.75
N GLU A 271 -25.12 5.72 33.25
CA GLU A 271 -25.38 6.44 34.50
C GLU A 271 -26.19 7.72 34.30
N ASN A 272 -26.73 7.92 33.10
CA ASN A 272 -27.50 9.10 32.72
C ASN A 272 -26.70 10.41 32.74
N LYS A 273 -25.36 10.33 32.52
CA LYS A 273 -24.47 11.48 32.44
C LYS A 273 -24.03 11.68 31.00
N LEU A 274 -23.83 12.93 30.60
CA LEU A 274 -23.23 13.27 29.32
C LEU A 274 -21.72 13.07 29.38
N ASP A 275 -21.17 12.40 28.38
CA ASP A 275 -19.73 12.19 28.19
C ASP A 275 -19.36 12.34 26.71
N TYR A 276 -18.09 12.64 26.41
CA TYR A 276 -17.56 12.65 25.07
C TYR A 276 -17.18 11.25 24.65
N VAL A 277 -17.43 10.90 23.39
CA VAL A 277 -17.02 9.60 22.82
C VAL A 277 -15.52 9.52 22.65
N TRP A 278 -15.00 8.29 22.61
CA TRP A 278 -13.61 7.98 22.32
C TRP A 278 -13.49 7.54 20.88
N ALA A 279 -12.43 7.97 20.22
CA ALA A 279 -12.27 7.92 18.77
C ALA A 279 -11.07 7.11 18.33
N THR A 280 -11.20 6.38 17.22
CA THR A 280 -10.09 5.83 16.46
C THR A 280 -10.17 6.21 14.99
N SER A 281 -9.04 6.18 14.31
CA SER A 281 -8.98 6.14 12.85
C SER A 281 -7.84 5.24 12.39
N TRP A 282 -8.00 4.61 11.24
CA TRP A 282 -7.01 3.67 10.71
C TRP A 282 -7.09 3.62 9.18
N GLY A 283 -5.94 3.42 8.51
CA GLY A 283 -5.89 3.52 7.05
C GLY A 283 -4.72 2.83 6.39
N VAL A 284 -4.98 2.33 5.18
CA VAL A 284 -4.01 1.87 4.18
C VAL A 284 -4.39 2.39 2.80
N SER A 285 -3.42 2.51 1.91
CA SER A 285 -3.62 3.10 0.57
C SER A 285 -2.97 2.25 -0.52
N THR A 286 -3.12 2.70 -1.75
CA THR A 286 -2.40 2.16 -2.92
C THR A 286 -0.87 2.18 -2.77
N ARG A 287 -0.31 2.82 -1.72
CA ARG A 287 1.10 2.69 -1.34
C ARG A 287 1.52 1.24 -1.13
N LEU A 288 0.61 0.36 -0.71
CA LEU A 288 0.88 -1.07 -0.56
C LEU A 288 1.28 -1.75 -1.87
N ILE A 289 0.79 -1.28 -3.02
CA ILE A 289 1.24 -1.75 -4.34
C ILE A 289 2.71 -1.36 -4.56
N GLY A 290 3.09 -0.13 -4.21
CA GLY A 290 4.48 0.30 -4.25
C GLY A 290 5.39 -0.54 -3.34
N ALA A 291 4.93 -0.83 -2.13
CA ALA A 291 5.65 -1.68 -1.18
C ALA A 291 5.87 -3.10 -1.74
N LEU A 292 4.82 -3.70 -2.33
CA LEU A 292 4.89 -5.02 -2.97
C LEU A 292 5.94 -5.05 -4.10
N ILE A 293 5.94 -4.04 -4.97
CA ILE A 293 6.91 -3.93 -6.07
C ILE A 293 8.34 -3.82 -5.51
N MET A 294 8.55 -2.93 -4.54
CA MET A 294 9.88 -2.66 -3.98
C MET A 294 10.43 -3.81 -3.14
N ALA A 295 9.56 -4.61 -2.52
CA ALA A 295 9.98 -5.72 -1.68
C ALA A 295 10.33 -6.99 -2.46
N HIS A 296 9.66 -7.26 -3.58
CA HIS A 296 9.72 -8.58 -4.21
C HIS A 296 10.28 -8.60 -5.62
N SER A 297 10.16 -7.50 -6.37
CA SER A 297 10.52 -7.45 -7.79
C SER A 297 12.03 -7.53 -8.03
N ASP A 298 12.42 -7.93 -9.23
CA ASP A 298 13.81 -8.01 -9.67
C ASP A 298 14.01 -7.26 -11.02
N ASP A 299 15.21 -7.31 -11.58
CA ASP A 299 15.54 -6.62 -12.83
C ASP A 299 14.85 -7.19 -14.07
N ALA A 300 14.26 -8.40 -13.97
CA ALA A 300 13.49 -9.00 -15.06
C ALA A 300 12.00 -8.57 -15.04
N GLY A 301 11.52 -8.02 -13.92
CA GLY A 301 10.13 -7.59 -13.81
C GLY A 301 9.55 -7.68 -12.40
N LEU A 302 8.23 -7.59 -12.32
CA LEU A 302 7.49 -7.80 -11.08
C LEU A 302 7.64 -9.24 -10.60
N VAL A 303 7.56 -9.43 -9.28
CA VAL A 303 7.36 -10.72 -8.63
C VAL A 303 6.13 -10.59 -7.74
N LEU A 304 5.01 -11.13 -8.19
CA LEU A 304 3.74 -10.98 -7.49
C LEU A 304 3.43 -12.20 -6.64
N PRO A 305 3.09 -12.01 -5.34
CA PRO A 305 2.51 -13.08 -4.55
C PRO A 305 1.25 -13.63 -5.23
N PRO A 306 1.11 -14.94 -5.40
CA PRO A 306 -0.04 -15.55 -6.07
C PRO A 306 -1.40 -15.07 -5.57
N LYS A 307 -1.55 -14.85 -4.26
CA LYS A 307 -2.81 -14.37 -3.66
C LYS A 307 -3.26 -13.01 -4.17
N LEU A 308 -2.33 -12.16 -4.63
CA LEU A 308 -2.64 -10.82 -5.18
C LEU A 308 -2.44 -10.70 -6.69
N ALA A 309 -1.80 -11.68 -7.33
CA ALA A 309 -1.56 -11.63 -8.78
C ALA A 309 -2.89 -11.60 -9.57
N PRO A 310 -3.09 -10.63 -10.49
CA PRO A 310 -4.27 -10.59 -11.34
C PRO A 310 -4.41 -11.84 -12.20
N ILE A 311 -3.29 -12.34 -12.71
CA ILE A 311 -3.15 -13.58 -13.44
C ILE A 311 -2.22 -14.47 -12.61
N GLN A 312 -2.75 -15.55 -12.05
CA GLN A 312 -1.93 -16.48 -11.27
C GLN A 312 -1.21 -17.49 -12.17
N VAL A 313 -1.88 -17.90 -13.24
CA VAL A 313 -1.35 -18.85 -14.20
C VAL A 313 -1.57 -18.32 -15.62
N VAL A 314 -0.52 -18.29 -16.42
CA VAL A 314 -0.65 -18.05 -17.85
C VAL A 314 -0.31 -19.31 -18.61
N VAL A 315 -1.17 -19.70 -19.56
CA VAL A 315 -0.93 -20.80 -20.48
C VAL A 315 -0.56 -20.22 -21.84
N VAL A 316 0.62 -20.58 -22.34
CA VAL A 316 1.13 -20.13 -23.65
C VAL A 316 1.27 -21.33 -24.57
N PRO A 317 0.47 -21.40 -25.65
CA PRO A 317 0.59 -22.46 -26.64
C PRO A 317 1.81 -22.25 -27.56
N ILE A 318 2.47 -23.36 -27.91
CA ILE A 318 3.57 -23.40 -28.90
C ILE A 318 3.10 -24.25 -30.08
N TYR A 319 2.78 -23.59 -31.16
CA TYR A 319 2.18 -24.22 -32.34
C TYR A 319 2.72 -23.63 -33.65
N LYS A 320 2.61 -24.41 -34.74
CA LYS A 320 2.96 -24.01 -36.11
C LYS A 320 1.73 -23.89 -37.00
N HIS A 321 0.69 -24.70 -36.76
CA HIS A 321 -0.52 -24.80 -37.55
C HIS A 321 -1.75 -24.61 -36.65
N GLU A 322 -2.85 -24.11 -37.23
CA GLU A 322 -4.10 -23.84 -36.51
C GLU A 322 -4.70 -25.11 -35.86
N GLU A 323 -4.61 -26.27 -36.52
CA GLU A 323 -5.07 -27.54 -35.97
C GLU A 323 -4.35 -27.92 -34.65
N GLU A 324 -3.05 -27.62 -34.55
CA GLU A 324 -2.30 -27.83 -33.32
C GLU A 324 -2.82 -26.93 -32.19
N LEU A 325 -3.13 -25.67 -32.53
CA LEU A 325 -3.72 -24.73 -31.56
C LEU A 325 -5.10 -25.17 -31.09
N GLU A 326 -5.96 -25.70 -31.99
CA GLU A 326 -7.28 -26.22 -31.64
C GLU A 326 -7.19 -27.39 -30.65
N ASN A 327 -6.27 -28.35 -30.90
CA ASN A 327 -6.01 -29.46 -29.99
C ASN A 327 -5.52 -29.00 -28.61
N ILE A 328 -4.57 -28.06 -28.57
CA ILE A 328 -4.09 -27.47 -27.32
C ILE A 328 -5.23 -26.73 -26.62
N ALA A 329 -6.04 -25.96 -27.36
CA ALA A 329 -7.14 -25.19 -26.79
C ALA A 329 -8.22 -26.10 -26.17
N ALA A 330 -8.49 -27.26 -26.75
CA ALA A 330 -9.42 -28.24 -26.18
C ALA A 330 -8.93 -28.76 -24.82
N TYR A 331 -7.65 -29.09 -24.70
CA TYR A 331 -7.04 -29.50 -23.44
C TYR A 331 -7.06 -28.36 -22.41
N VAL A 332 -6.60 -27.16 -22.81
CA VAL A 332 -6.52 -25.99 -21.93
C VAL A 332 -7.88 -25.55 -21.41
N LYS A 333 -8.96 -25.79 -22.17
CA LYS A 333 -10.34 -25.51 -21.72
C LYS A 333 -10.68 -26.36 -20.49
N GLY A 334 -10.33 -27.65 -20.48
CA GLY A 334 -10.51 -28.52 -19.31
C GLY A 334 -9.69 -28.06 -18.11
N LEU A 335 -8.39 -27.86 -18.30
CA LEU A 335 -7.49 -27.37 -17.26
C LEU A 335 -7.97 -26.02 -16.67
N THR A 336 -8.42 -25.10 -17.52
CA THR A 336 -8.95 -23.80 -17.07
C THR A 336 -10.19 -23.96 -16.21
N ALA A 337 -11.08 -24.90 -16.55
CA ALA A 337 -12.27 -25.16 -15.75
C ALA A 337 -11.92 -25.72 -14.36
N GLU A 338 -10.97 -26.65 -14.29
CA GLU A 338 -10.49 -27.21 -13.02
C GLU A 338 -9.84 -26.14 -12.14
N LEU A 339 -8.98 -25.28 -12.70
CA LEU A 339 -8.31 -24.21 -11.96
C LEU A 339 -9.29 -23.14 -11.48
N LYS A 340 -10.27 -22.77 -12.31
CA LYS A 340 -11.34 -21.84 -11.90
C LYS A 340 -12.20 -22.39 -10.75
N ALA A 341 -12.48 -23.69 -10.74
CA ALA A 341 -13.18 -24.35 -9.65
C ALA A 341 -12.42 -24.24 -8.30
N LYS A 342 -11.10 -24.04 -8.36
CA LYS A 342 -10.20 -23.78 -7.22
C LYS A 342 -9.95 -22.29 -6.97
N ASN A 343 -10.71 -21.39 -7.60
CA ASN A 343 -10.54 -19.93 -7.55
C ASN A 343 -9.16 -19.44 -8.04
N ILE A 344 -8.53 -20.20 -8.96
CA ILE A 344 -7.25 -19.81 -9.56
C ILE A 344 -7.52 -19.09 -10.88
N SER A 345 -6.99 -17.86 -11.01
CA SER A 345 -7.11 -17.06 -12.23
C SER A 345 -6.15 -17.54 -13.30
N VAL A 346 -6.69 -17.88 -14.46
CA VAL A 346 -5.94 -18.43 -15.60
C VAL A 346 -6.15 -17.58 -16.84
N LYS A 347 -5.06 -17.25 -17.52
CA LYS A 347 -5.08 -16.63 -18.85
C LYS A 347 -4.52 -17.60 -19.89
N PHE A 348 -5.30 -17.93 -20.89
CA PHE A 348 -4.84 -18.63 -22.10
C PHE A 348 -4.48 -17.62 -23.17
N ASP A 349 -3.18 -17.46 -23.49
CA ASP A 349 -2.70 -16.49 -24.47
C ASP A 349 -2.50 -17.10 -25.86
N LYS A 350 -3.56 -17.11 -26.62
CA LYS A 350 -3.57 -17.60 -28.01
C LYS A 350 -3.36 -16.52 -29.06
N ARG A 351 -2.90 -15.28 -28.67
CA ARG A 351 -2.59 -14.23 -29.65
C ARG A 351 -1.57 -14.73 -30.68
N ASP A 352 -1.81 -14.50 -31.92
CA ASP A 352 -0.93 -14.83 -33.07
C ASP A 352 0.10 -13.73 -33.35
N THR A 353 -0.17 -12.51 -32.88
CA THR A 353 0.66 -11.31 -33.08
C THR A 353 2.02 -11.37 -32.37
N HIS A 354 2.21 -12.29 -31.42
CA HIS A 354 3.41 -12.43 -30.63
C HIS A 354 3.94 -13.86 -30.63
N ARG A 355 5.24 -14.00 -30.86
CA ARG A 355 5.93 -15.30 -30.73
C ARG A 355 5.98 -15.76 -29.26
N PRO A 356 6.07 -17.07 -28.97
CA PRO A 356 6.09 -17.58 -27.60
C PRO A 356 7.12 -16.89 -26.69
N GLY A 357 8.35 -16.65 -27.18
CA GLY A 357 9.39 -15.98 -26.41
C GLY A 357 9.04 -14.55 -25.99
N ALA A 358 8.34 -13.78 -26.85
CA ALA A 358 7.87 -12.44 -26.51
C ALA A 358 6.75 -12.49 -25.45
N LYS A 359 5.85 -13.47 -25.53
CA LYS A 359 4.82 -13.70 -24.49
C LYS A 359 5.46 -14.08 -23.17
N PHE A 360 6.50 -14.91 -23.17
CA PHE A 360 7.24 -15.28 -21.96
C PHE A 360 7.83 -14.05 -21.27
N ALA A 361 8.52 -13.19 -22.03
CA ALA A 361 9.10 -11.95 -21.53
C ALA A 361 8.02 -10.97 -21.01
N GLU A 362 6.89 -10.86 -21.70
CA GLU A 362 5.76 -10.00 -21.24
C GLU A 362 5.23 -10.47 -19.88
N TYR A 363 4.97 -11.78 -19.71
CA TYR A 363 4.43 -12.30 -18.45
C TYR A 363 5.46 -12.40 -17.34
N GLU A 364 6.75 -12.52 -17.67
CA GLU A 364 7.83 -12.39 -16.71
C GLU A 364 7.91 -10.94 -16.17
N LEU A 365 7.86 -9.95 -17.08
CA LEU A 365 7.82 -8.53 -16.70
C LEU A 365 6.59 -8.20 -15.84
N LYS A 366 5.43 -8.74 -16.16
CA LYS A 366 4.18 -8.57 -15.39
C LYS A 366 4.14 -9.38 -14.09
N GLY A 367 5.14 -10.19 -13.81
CA GLY A 367 5.25 -10.93 -12.56
C GLY A 367 4.22 -12.05 -12.39
N VAL A 368 3.74 -12.63 -13.48
CA VAL A 368 2.80 -13.77 -13.40
C VAL A 368 3.46 -14.94 -12.68
N PRO A 369 2.91 -15.44 -11.56
CA PRO A 369 3.58 -16.40 -10.69
C PRO A 369 3.98 -17.70 -11.40
N LEU A 370 3.10 -18.25 -12.25
CA LEU A 370 3.33 -19.50 -12.91
C LEU A 370 2.97 -19.44 -14.40
N ARG A 371 3.91 -19.84 -15.26
CA ARG A 371 3.69 -20.00 -16.68
C ARG A 371 3.65 -21.47 -17.05
N VAL A 372 2.64 -21.87 -17.82
CA VAL A 372 2.50 -23.18 -18.45
C VAL A 372 2.78 -23.01 -19.95
N ALA A 373 3.80 -23.67 -20.48
CA ALA A 373 4.01 -23.77 -21.93
C ALA A 373 3.63 -25.16 -22.38
N ILE A 374 2.89 -25.25 -23.50
CA ILE A 374 2.41 -26.49 -24.05
C ILE A 374 2.47 -26.47 -25.58
N GLY A 375 3.14 -27.46 -26.18
CA GLY A 375 3.27 -27.62 -27.61
C GLY A 375 2.80 -28.98 -28.07
N SER A 376 2.89 -29.23 -29.40
CA SER A 376 2.46 -30.50 -30.01
C SER A 376 3.20 -31.72 -29.47
N ARG A 377 4.49 -31.55 -29.10
CA ARG A 377 5.27 -32.64 -28.47
C ARG A 377 4.79 -32.95 -27.07
N ASP A 378 4.46 -31.88 -26.32
CA ASP A 378 3.93 -32.04 -24.96
C ASP A 378 2.57 -32.74 -24.99
N MET A 379 1.71 -32.39 -25.95
CA MET A 379 0.43 -33.07 -26.15
C MET A 379 0.60 -34.56 -26.44
N GLN A 380 1.60 -34.92 -27.26
CA GLN A 380 1.89 -36.34 -27.60
C GLN A 380 2.44 -37.10 -26.38
N ASN A 381 3.25 -36.44 -25.55
CA ASN A 381 3.90 -37.06 -24.39
C ASN A 381 3.05 -36.98 -23.11
N GLY A 382 1.90 -36.31 -23.13
CA GLY A 382 1.10 -36.08 -21.95
C GLY A 382 1.79 -35.20 -20.88
N THR A 383 2.62 -34.22 -21.33
CA THR A 383 3.41 -33.35 -20.46
C THR A 383 3.14 -31.87 -20.72
N VAL A 384 3.66 -30.99 -19.85
CA VAL A 384 3.74 -29.53 -20.02
C VAL A 384 5.04 -29.01 -19.38
N GLU A 385 5.54 -27.87 -19.87
CA GLU A 385 6.59 -27.13 -19.17
C GLU A 385 5.96 -26.11 -18.18
N LEU A 386 6.33 -26.19 -16.92
CA LEU A 386 6.04 -25.18 -15.90
C LEU A 386 7.26 -24.27 -15.69
N ALA A 387 7.04 -22.98 -15.54
CA ALA A 387 8.07 -22.01 -15.19
C ALA A 387 7.60 -21.11 -14.05
N ARG A 388 8.33 -21.13 -12.93
CA ARG A 388 8.08 -20.31 -11.74
C ARG A 388 8.73 -18.94 -11.90
N ARG A 389 8.00 -17.87 -11.53
CA ARG A 389 8.54 -16.50 -11.59
C ARG A 389 9.49 -16.19 -10.43
N ASP A 390 9.23 -16.71 -9.24
CA ASP A 390 9.95 -16.40 -8.01
C ASP A 390 11.37 -17.00 -7.95
N THR A 391 11.57 -18.17 -8.55
CA THR A 391 12.86 -18.90 -8.60
C THR A 391 13.50 -18.91 -9.96
N LYS A 392 12.74 -18.55 -11.03
CA LYS A 392 13.14 -18.68 -12.46
C LYS A 392 13.45 -20.12 -12.88
N THR A 393 12.99 -21.08 -12.11
CA THR A 393 13.15 -22.52 -12.43
C THR A 393 12.09 -23.00 -13.42
N LYS A 394 12.44 -24.03 -14.17
CA LYS A 394 11.55 -24.70 -15.11
C LYS A 394 11.55 -26.20 -14.84
N GLU A 395 10.40 -26.81 -14.99
CA GLU A 395 10.24 -28.27 -14.89
C GLU A 395 9.24 -28.77 -15.93
N THR A 396 9.46 -30.02 -16.43
CA THR A 396 8.49 -30.72 -17.25
C THR A 396 7.71 -31.68 -16.37
N VAL A 397 6.38 -31.56 -16.38
CA VAL A 397 5.47 -32.35 -15.54
C VAL A 397 4.39 -33.04 -16.38
N ALA A 398 3.77 -34.09 -15.85
CA ALA A 398 2.64 -34.74 -16.47
C ALA A 398 1.41 -33.84 -16.53
N GLN A 399 0.59 -34.01 -17.57
CA GLN A 399 -0.73 -33.36 -17.68
C GLN A 399 -1.73 -33.92 -16.67
N GLU A 400 -1.58 -35.20 -16.30
CA GLU A 400 -2.41 -35.84 -15.27
C GLU A 400 -2.17 -35.20 -13.93
N GLY A 401 -3.24 -34.77 -13.23
CA GLY A 401 -3.16 -34.12 -11.93
C GLY A 401 -2.59 -32.70 -11.96
N LEU A 402 -2.42 -32.08 -13.13
CA LEU A 402 -1.78 -30.79 -13.30
C LEU A 402 -2.44 -29.67 -12.49
N SER A 403 -3.76 -29.65 -12.38
CA SER A 403 -4.48 -28.62 -11.59
C SER A 403 -4.15 -28.68 -10.10
N VAL A 404 -3.94 -29.87 -9.54
CA VAL A 404 -3.51 -30.07 -8.15
C VAL A 404 -2.06 -29.62 -7.97
N LYS A 405 -1.19 -30.01 -8.91
CA LYS A 405 0.22 -29.58 -8.89
C LYS A 405 0.36 -28.05 -8.96
N ILE A 406 -0.43 -27.38 -9.80
CA ILE A 406 -0.45 -25.92 -9.93
C ILE A 406 -0.89 -25.28 -8.62
N GLU A 407 -1.95 -25.76 -7.98
CA GLU A 407 -2.43 -25.25 -6.70
C GLU A 407 -1.34 -25.31 -5.62
N GLN A 408 -0.66 -26.47 -5.50
CA GLN A 408 0.45 -26.65 -4.58
C GLN A 408 1.62 -25.70 -4.88
N LEU A 409 2.00 -25.54 -6.16
CA LEU A 409 3.06 -24.63 -6.55
C LEU A 409 2.74 -23.18 -6.25
N LEU A 410 1.49 -22.74 -6.42
CA LEU A 410 1.09 -21.37 -6.09
C LEU A 410 1.24 -21.10 -4.58
N GLU A 411 0.88 -22.06 -3.73
CA GLU A 411 1.09 -21.92 -2.28
C GLU A 411 2.60 -21.92 -1.93
N GLU A 412 3.39 -22.79 -2.54
CA GLU A 412 4.85 -22.80 -2.38
C GLU A 412 5.49 -21.48 -2.83
N ILE A 413 5.02 -20.88 -3.95
CA ILE A 413 5.49 -19.57 -4.43
C ILE A 413 5.16 -18.49 -3.42
N GLN A 414 3.93 -18.47 -2.87
CA GLN A 414 3.51 -17.51 -1.84
C GLN A 414 4.44 -17.57 -0.63
N GLN A 415 4.70 -18.77 -0.12
CA GLN A 415 5.57 -18.99 1.02
C GLN A 415 7.03 -18.62 0.71
N ASN A 416 7.55 -18.99 -0.46
CA ASN A 416 8.92 -18.67 -0.84
C ASN A 416 9.16 -17.15 -0.94
N ILE A 417 8.21 -16.40 -1.48
CA ILE A 417 8.28 -14.93 -1.56
C ILE A 417 8.32 -14.35 -0.14
N TYR A 418 7.47 -14.82 0.76
CA TYR A 418 7.47 -14.38 2.17
C TYR A 418 8.80 -14.71 2.86
N GLN A 419 9.30 -15.92 2.72
CA GLN A 419 10.55 -16.34 3.37
C GLN A 419 11.77 -15.56 2.87
N LYS A 420 11.83 -15.23 1.58
CA LYS A 420 12.87 -14.35 1.04
C LYS A 420 12.83 -12.96 1.66
N ALA A 421 11.65 -12.36 1.78
CA ALA A 421 11.48 -11.05 2.39
C ALA A 421 11.78 -11.08 3.90
N LEU A 422 11.38 -12.15 4.60
CA LEU A 422 11.68 -12.34 6.01
C LEU A 422 13.18 -12.48 6.27
N LYS A 423 13.85 -13.29 5.46
CA LYS A 423 15.30 -13.43 5.51
C LYS A 423 15.98 -12.09 5.30
N PHE A 424 15.59 -11.34 4.25
CA PHE A 424 16.14 -10.02 3.97
C PHE A 424 15.94 -9.06 5.15
N LYS A 425 14.73 -8.98 5.71
CA LYS A 425 14.45 -8.14 6.89
C LYS A 425 15.34 -8.53 8.07
N THR A 426 15.48 -9.83 8.35
CA THR A 426 16.26 -10.34 9.48
C THR A 426 17.74 -10.02 9.33
N GLU A 427 18.31 -10.26 8.15
CA GLU A 427 19.73 -10.00 7.85
C GLU A 427 20.08 -8.50 7.80
N ASN A 428 19.08 -7.63 7.58
CA ASN A 428 19.24 -6.18 7.52
C ASN A 428 18.54 -5.48 8.71
N THR A 429 18.41 -6.18 9.85
CA THR A 429 18.03 -5.60 11.14
C THR A 429 19.21 -5.78 12.09
N THR A 430 19.86 -4.68 12.46
CA THR A 430 21.11 -4.69 13.21
C THR A 430 20.96 -3.93 14.53
N GLU A 431 21.42 -4.53 15.63
CA GLU A 431 21.56 -3.81 16.89
C GLU A 431 22.84 -2.98 16.86
N VAL A 432 22.76 -1.73 17.29
CA VAL A 432 23.88 -0.79 17.35
C VAL A 432 23.91 -0.08 18.70
N ASP A 433 25.12 0.06 19.27
CA ASP A 433 25.33 0.62 20.60
C ASP A 433 26.18 1.89 20.60
N SER A 434 26.68 2.32 19.44
CA SER A 434 27.42 3.57 19.30
C SER A 434 26.89 4.41 18.14
N TYR A 435 27.01 5.73 18.29
CA TYR A 435 26.52 6.68 17.28
C TYR A 435 27.39 6.67 16.00
N ASP A 436 28.68 6.40 16.12
CA ASP A 436 29.57 6.29 14.96
C ASP A 436 29.27 5.04 14.15
N GLU A 437 29.03 3.91 14.80
CA GLU A 437 28.57 2.69 14.15
C GLU A 437 27.19 2.89 13.51
N PHE A 438 26.27 3.56 14.18
CA PHE A 438 24.95 3.88 13.65
C PHE A 438 25.05 4.66 12.32
N LYS A 439 25.87 5.71 12.28
CA LYS A 439 26.08 6.49 11.05
C LYS A 439 26.72 5.65 9.94
N ARG A 440 27.74 4.85 10.28
CA ARG A 440 28.41 3.96 9.33
C ARG A 440 27.43 2.95 8.72
N MET A 441 26.62 2.29 9.55
CA MET A 441 25.63 1.29 9.08
C MET A 441 24.57 1.90 8.18
N LEU A 442 24.13 3.14 8.44
CA LEU A 442 23.15 3.83 7.55
C LEU A 442 23.69 4.06 6.14
N ASP A 443 25.01 4.15 5.95
CA ASP A 443 25.62 4.41 4.66
C ASP A 443 26.12 3.13 3.98
N GLU A 444 26.72 2.21 4.73
CA GLU A 444 27.35 1.00 4.18
C GLU A 444 26.38 -0.19 4.06
N GLN A 445 25.47 -0.33 5.02
CA GLN A 445 24.49 -1.42 5.08
C GLN A 445 23.14 -0.91 5.58
N PRO A 446 22.42 -0.11 4.78
CA PRO A 446 21.16 0.45 5.20
C PRO A 446 20.11 -0.63 5.51
N GLY A 447 19.35 -0.41 6.57
CA GLY A 447 18.37 -1.35 7.09
C GLY A 447 17.66 -0.81 8.32
N PHE A 448 17.04 -1.68 9.07
CA PHE A 448 16.53 -1.35 10.39
C PHE A 448 17.68 -1.37 11.40
N LEU A 449 17.87 -0.27 12.11
CA LEU A 449 18.84 -0.18 13.20
C LEU A 449 18.11 -0.14 14.54
N SER A 450 18.36 -1.14 15.37
CA SER A 450 17.82 -1.25 16.71
C SER A 450 18.79 -0.60 17.69
N ALA A 451 18.39 0.52 18.28
CA ALA A 451 19.28 1.32 19.12
C ALA A 451 18.54 1.95 20.31
N HIS A 452 19.28 2.19 21.38
CA HIS A 452 18.78 2.88 22.55
C HIS A 452 18.60 4.38 22.32
N TRP A 453 17.47 4.91 22.78
CA TRP A 453 17.07 6.31 22.70
C TRP A 453 16.60 6.79 24.09
N ASP A 454 16.93 8.01 24.46
CA ASP A 454 16.64 8.57 25.80
C ASP A 454 15.19 9.05 25.99
N GLY A 455 14.33 8.84 24.98
CA GLY A 455 12.91 9.19 25.05
C GLY A 455 12.61 10.68 24.78
N THR A 456 13.61 11.50 24.43
CA THR A 456 13.42 12.95 24.25
C THR A 456 13.21 13.34 22.80
N PRO A 457 12.27 14.28 22.51
CA PRO A 457 12.04 14.80 21.15
C PRO A 457 13.28 15.48 20.55
N GLU A 458 14.08 16.14 21.38
CA GLU A 458 15.28 16.86 20.98
C GLU A 458 16.34 15.92 20.40
N THR A 459 16.59 14.80 21.09
CA THR A 459 17.51 13.75 20.63
C THR A 459 17.04 13.12 19.33
N GLU A 460 15.75 12.82 19.23
CA GLU A 460 15.14 12.29 17.99
C GLU A 460 15.33 13.25 16.82
N GLN A 461 15.06 14.54 17.02
CA GLN A 461 15.20 15.55 15.99
C GLN A 461 16.66 15.72 15.56
N GLN A 462 17.60 15.73 16.51
CA GLN A 462 19.02 15.85 16.21
C GLN A 462 19.51 14.67 15.35
N ILE A 463 19.16 13.44 15.70
CA ILE A 463 19.51 12.25 14.90
C ILE A 463 18.96 12.38 13.48
N LYS A 464 17.70 12.80 13.34
CA LYS A 464 17.04 13.02 12.05
C LYS A 464 17.76 14.07 11.19
N ASP A 465 18.15 15.18 11.79
CA ASP A 465 18.83 16.28 11.08
C ASP A 465 20.21 15.87 10.58
N GLU A 466 20.98 15.17 11.42
CA GLU A 466 22.32 14.72 11.10
C GLU A 466 22.38 13.55 10.10
N THR A 467 21.42 12.60 10.16
CA THR A 467 21.54 11.32 9.46
C THR A 467 20.42 11.04 8.45
N LYS A 468 19.34 11.80 8.49
CA LYS A 468 18.08 11.55 7.76
C LYS A 468 17.35 10.27 8.19
N ALA A 469 17.84 9.55 9.21
CA ALA A 469 17.13 8.44 9.80
C ALA A 469 16.11 8.96 10.82
N THR A 470 14.94 8.33 10.87
CA THR A 470 13.88 8.62 11.84
C THR A 470 13.62 7.42 12.72
N ILE A 471 13.09 7.60 13.90
CA ILE A 471 12.52 6.50 14.70
C ILE A 471 11.27 6.02 13.97
N ARG A 472 11.36 4.81 13.42
CA ARG A 472 10.23 4.20 12.69
C ARG A 472 9.13 3.79 13.63
N CYS A 473 9.49 3.12 14.69
CA CYS A 473 8.58 2.75 15.76
C CYS A 473 9.33 2.28 17.01
N ILE A 474 8.59 2.24 18.12
CA ILE A 474 8.87 1.47 19.32
C ILE A 474 8.15 0.13 19.11
N PRO A 475 8.85 -1.01 18.90
CA PRO A 475 8.20 -2.29 18.67
C PRO A 475 7.27 -2.69 19.81
N LEU A 476 6.11 -3.30 19.48
CA LEU A 476 5.13 -3.71 20.51
C LEU A 476 5.59 -4.94 21.32
N ASP A 477 6.40 -5.80 20.71
CA ASP A 477 7.02 -6.98 21.31
C ASP A 477 8.38 -6.68 21.95
N ASN A 478 8.71 -5.39 22.11
CA ASN A 478 10.00 -4.96 22.60
C ASN A 478 10.23 -5.36 24.05
N LYS A 479 11.41 -5.91 24.33
CA LYS A 479 11.82 -6.25 25.69
C LYS A 479 12.28 -5.01 26.43
N GLN A 480 11.96 -4.92 27.71
CA GLN A 480 12.59 -3.94 28.60
C GLN A 480 14.08 -4.30 28.72
N GLU A 481 14.93 -3.37 28.33
CA GLU A 481 16.38 -3.54 28.33
C GLU A 481 17.02 -2.23 28.77
N GLU A 482 17.76 -2.27 29.87
CA GLU A 482 18.52 -1.09 30.30
C GLU A 482 19.75 -0.88 29.42
N GLY A 483 19.89 0.35 28.94
CA GLY A 483 21.00 0.73 28.07
C GLY A 483 21.24 2.23 28.11
N LYS A 484 22.04 2.70 27.17
CA LYS A 484 22.36 4.14 27.03
C LYS A 484 22.01 4.61 25.62
N CYS A 485 21.37 5.77 25.55
CA CYS A 485 21.10 6.45 24.27
C CYS A 485 22.39 6.57 23.44
N ILE A 486 22.32 6.15 22.20
CA ILE A 486 23.50 6.13 21.31
C ILE A 486 24.09 7.50 21.05
N LEU A 487 23.29 8.59 21.14
CA LEU A 487 23.75 9.97 20.92
C LEU A 487 24.17 10.63 22.24
N THR A 488 23.31 10.59 23.28
CA THR A 488 23.49 11.38 24.49
C THR A 488 24.19 10.64 25.62
N GLY A 489 24.27 9.31 25.57
CA GLY A 489 24.74 8.47 26.67
C GLY A 489 23.83 8.41 27.90
N LYS A 490 22.67 9.09 27.86
CA LYS A 490 21.68 9.07 28.96
C LYS A 490 21.02 7.69 29.06
N PRO A 491 20.51 7.31 30.26
CA PRO A 491 19.81 6.05 30.45
C PRO A 491 18.63 5.87 29.48
N SER A 492 18.45 4.68 28.99
CA SER A 492 17.33 4.25 28.17
C SER A 492 16.81 2.91 28.68
N LYS A 493 15.51 2.67 28.59
CA LYS A 493 14.85 1.46 29.08
C LYS A 493 14.49 0.47 27.97
N GLN A 494 14.69 0.84 26.70
CA GLN A 494 14.34 0.03 25.56
C GLN A 494 15.04 0.52 24.30
N ARG A 495 15.19 -0.38 23.34
CA ARG A 495 15.61 -0.04 21.99
C ARG A 495 14.42 0.44 21.17
N VAL A 496 14.68 1.22 20.15
CA VAL A 496 13.71 1.64 19.13
C VAL A 496 14.27 1.33 17.74
N ILE A 497 13.42 1.29 16.74
CA ILE A 497 13.83 1.02 15.37
C ILE A 497 14.03 2.32 14.61
N PHE A 498 15.25 2.52 14.12
CA PHE A 498 15.61 3.60 13.22
C PHE A 498 15.78 3.10 11.80
N ALA A 499 15.46 3.93 10.82
CA ALA A 499 15.83 3.75 9.43
C ALA A 499 15.65 5.05 8.64
N ARG A 500 16.32 5.17 7.50
CA ARG A 500 15.87 6.10 6.46
C ARG A 500 14.58 5.56 5.85
N ALA A 501 13.68 6.42 5.36
CA ALA A 501 12.36 6.03 4.93
C ALA A 501 11.90 6.73 3.65
N TYR A 502 10.87 6.15 3.02
CA TYR A 502 10.14 6.72 1.89
C TYR A 502 9.10 7.74 2.32
#